data_f19fc37ad94115da9da1bbbf485e98e9
#
_entry.id   f19fc37ad94115da9da1bbbf485e98e9
#
_cell.length_a   1.000
_cell.length_b   1.000
_cell.length_c   1.000
_cell.angle_alpha   90.00
_cell.angle_beta   90.00
_cell.angle_gamma   90.00
#
_symmetry.space_group_name_H-M   'P 1'
#
loop_
_entity.id
_entity.type
_entity.pdbx_description
1 polymer ?
#
loop_
_entity_poly.entity_id
_entity_poly.type
_entity_poly.pdbx_seq_one_letter_code
_entity_poly.pdbx_strand_id
1 'polypeptide(L)'
;MIDGFNVRIYALCEVNDRLLVLHEPFMGKMVCKLPGGGLEFGEGPIDCLQRELKEELNLEICKYTPFYIQEHYVESLAKNNKQIVMLYFLVQLVEPEKINILDPQIASYRWISKDSDCPFDLPVDRIVFKKWQNLL
;
A
#
# COMPACT_ATOMS: atom_id res chain seq x y z
N MET A 1 -21.99 -9.76 11.28
CA MET A 1 -22.68 -8.72 10.49
C MET A 1 -21.72 -7.56 10.22
N ILE A 2 -21.65 -7.12 8.97
CA ILE A 2 -20.86 -5.95 8.64
C ILE A 2 -21.54 -4.71 9.23
N ASP A 3 -20.79 -3.89 9.93
CA ASP A 3 -21.33 -2.71 10.64
C ASP A 3 -20.57 -1.41 10.33
N GLY A 4 -19.65 -1.42 9.38
CA GLY A 4 -18.93 -0.22 9.02
C GLY A 4 -17.93 -0.44 7.90
N PHE A 5 -17.27 0.64 7.52
CA PHE A 5 -16.26 0.64 6.47
C PHE A 5 -14.88 0.89 7.07
N ASN A 6 -13.88 0.20 6.52
CA ASN A 6 -12.48 0.49 6.76
C ASN A 6 -11.91 0.97 5.43
N VAL A 7 -11.71 2.28 5.32
CA VAL A 7 -11.14 2.86 4.10
C VAL A 7 -9.62 2.83 4.21
N ARG A 8 -8.98 2.19 3.26
CA ARG A 8 -7.53 2.01 3.27
C ARG A 8 -6.92 2.60 2.02
N ILE A 9 -5.81 3.32 2.22
CA ILE A 9 -5.12 4.03 1.14
C ILE A 9 -3.74 3.43 0.97
N TYR A 10 -3.37 3.08 -0.25
CA TYR A 10 -2.09 2.44 -0.54
C TYR A 10 -1.33 3.19 -1.62
N ALA A 11 0.00 3.13 -1.52
CA ALA A 11 0.90 3.80 -2.45
C ALA A 11 1.68 2.79 -3.29
N LEU A 12 1.68 3.01 -4.61
CA LEU A 12 2.64 2.38 -5.49
C LEU A 12 3.81 3.36 -5.62
N CYS A 13 4.81 3.18 -4.76
CA CYS A 13 6.01 4.02 -4.79
C CYS A 13 6.96 3.48 -5.84
N GLU A 14 7.10 4.21 -6.94
CA GLU A 14 7.91 3.78 -8.07
C GLU A 14 9.19 4.61 -8.17
N VAL A 15 10.33 3.92 -8.31
CA VAL A 15 11.63 4.52 -8.53
C VAL A 15 12.37 3.69 -9.57
N ASN A 16 12.77 4.31 -10.69
CA ASN A 16 13.51 3.63 -11.76
C ASN A 16 12.84 2.34 -12.24
N ASP A 17 11.53 2.41 -12.47
CA ASP A 17 10.70 1.28 -12.90
C ASP A 17 10.68 0.12 -11.88
N ARG A 18 10.95 0.42 -10.62
CA ARG A 18 10.84 -0.54 -9.52
C ARG A 18 9.80 -0.08 -8.51
N LEU A 19 9.15 -1.05 -7.91
CA LEU A 19 8.05 -0.83 -6.96
C LEU A 19 8.49 -1.21 -5.56
N LEU A 20 8.22 -0.32 -4.60
CA LEU A 20 8.47 -0.59 -3.18
C LEU A 20 7.44 -1.56 -2.64
N VAL A 21 7.90 -2.67 -2.06
CA VAL A 21 7.04 -3.62 -1.37
C VAL A 21 7.57 -3.87 0.03
N LEU A 22 6.65 -4.11 0.96
CA LEU A 22 6.95 -4.33 2.36
C LEU A 22 6.62 -5.78 2.73
N HIS A 23 7.35 -6.29 3.72
CA HIS A 23 7.07 -7.60 4.30
C HIS A 23 6.78 -7.44 5.77
N GLU A 24 5.67 -8.01 6.24
CA GLU A 24 5.34 -8.00 7.66
C GLU A 24 4.60 -9.27 8.06
N PRO A 25 4.72 -9.68 9.34
CA PRO A 25 3.95 -10.81 9.85
C PRO A 25 2.46 -10.46 9.93
N PHE A 26 1.63 -11.38 9.48
CA PHE A 26 0.18 -11.26 9.62
C PHE A 26 -0.42 -12.65 9.77
N MET A 27 -1.13 -12.88 10.88
CA MET A 27 -1.79 -14.15 11.17
C MET A 27 -0.83 -15.35 11.06
N GLY A 28 0.37 -15.20 11.64
CA GLY A 28 1.36 -16.28 11.70
C GLY A 28 2.14 -16.51 10.42
N LYS A 29 2.04 -15.63 9.45
CA LYS A 29 2.65 -15.77 8.14
C LYS A 29 3.27 -14.44 7.72
N MET A 30 4.41 -14.51 7.02
CA MET A 30 5.00 -13.30 6.42
C MET A 30 4.23 -12.95 5.16
N VAL A 31 3.67 -11.73 5.09
CA VAL A 31 2.92 -11.27 3.92
C VAL A 31 3.63 -10.11 3.26
N CYS A 32 3.43 -9.98 1.96
CA CYS A 32 3.93 -8.88 1.16
C CYS A 32 2.79 -7.89 0.91
N LYS A 33 3.07 -6.61 1.12
CA LYS A 33 2.06 -5.57 0.95
C LYS A 33 2.67 -4.28 0.41
N LEU A 34 1.79 -3.38 -0.04
CA LEU A 34 2.17 -2.01 -0.40
C LEU A 34 2.15 -1.12 0.84
N PRO A 35 2.94 -0.02 0.85
CA PRO A 35 2.85 0.97 1.93
C PRO A 35 1.48 1.65 1.97
N GLY A 36 1.03 2.00 3.14
CA GLY A 36 -0.23 2.69 3.34
C GLY A 36 -0.91 2.28 4.62
N GLY A 37 -2.18 2.60 4.73
CA GLY A 37 -2.93 2.28 5.94
C GLY A 37 -4.33 2.82 5.95
N GLY A 38 -4.94 2.82 7.12
CA GLY A 38 -6.32 3.25 7.30
C GLY A 38 -6.47 4.76 7.30
N LEU A 39 -7.50 5.22 6.60
CA LEU A 39 -7.88 6.62 6.59
C LEU A 39 -8.42 7.02 7.97
N GLU A 40 -7.95 8.14 8.49
CA GLU A 40 -8.43 8.69 9.77
C GLU A 40 -9.37 9.87 9.52
N PHE A 41 -10.23 10.14 10.49
CA PHE A 41 -11.09 11.31 10.42
C PHE A 41 -10.24 12.58 10.32
N GLY A 42 -10.66 13.50 9.47
CA GLY A 42 -9.96 14.76 9.28
C GLY A 42 -8.89 14.74 8.22
N GLU A 43 -8.63 13.58 7.58
CA GLU A 43 -7.65 13.52 6.49
C GLU A 43 -8.27 13.04 5.19
N GLY A 44 -7.76 13.57 4.08
CA GLY A 44 -8.06 13.02 2.76
C GLY A 44 -7.10 11.89 2.43
N PRO A 45 -7.30 11.21 1.29
CA PRO A 45 -6.43 10.08 0.92
C PRO A 45 -4.94 10.40 0.86
N ILE A 46 -4.57 11.55 0.33
CA ILE A 46 -3.14 11.91 0.23
C ILE A 46 -2.57 12.31 1.58
N ASP A 47 -3.35 12.99 2.43
CA ASP A 47 -2.94 13.27 3.81
C ASP A 47 -2.62 11.97 4.54
N CYS A 48 -3.47 10.95 4.35
CA CYS A 48 -3.27 9.62 4.91
C CYS A 48 -1.96 9.00 4.43
N LEU A 49 -1.70 9.02 3.13
CA LEU A 49 -0.46 8.46 2.58
C LEU A 49 0.78 9.21 3.06
N GLN A 50 0.73 10.54 3.12
CA GLN A 50 1.86 11.32 3.62
C GLN A 50 2.17 10.97 5.07
N ARG A 51 1.13 10.84 5.89
CA ARG A 51 1.28 10.44 7.29
C ARG A 51 1.85 9.03 7.41
N GLU A 52 1.25 8.07 6.72
CA GLU A 52 1.68 6.66 6.79
C GLU A 52 3.11 6.46 6.29
N LEU A 53 3.47 7.05 5.16
CA LEU A 53 4.82 6.93 4.61
C LEU A 53 5.85 7.57 5.53
N LYS A 54 5.51 8.70 6.16
CA LYS A 54 6.43 9.37 7.07
C LYS A 54 6.60 8.56 8.37
N GLU A 55 5.49 8.12 8.95
CA GLU A 55 5.51 7.37 10.22
C GLU A 55 6.18 6.01 10.09
N GLU A 56 5.93 5.31 9.01
CA GLU A 56 6.39 3.93 8.86
C GLU A 56 7.77 3.82 8.22
N LEU A 57 8.10 4.70 7.27
CA LEU A 57 9.25 4.53 6.39
C LEU A 57 10.15 5.76 6.23
N ASN A 58 9.84 6.87 6.88
CA ASN A 58 10.58 8.12 6.75
C ASN A 58 10.60 8.65 5.29
N LEU A 59 9.51 8.49 4.57
CA LEU A 59 9.40 8.91 3.17
C LEU A 59 8.43 10.07 2.99
N GLU A 60 8.68 10.90 1.97
CA GLU A 60 7.84 12.04 1.62
C GLU A 60 7.41 11.94 0.16
N ILE A 61 6.16 12.32 -0.12
CA ILE A 61 5.59 12.30 -1.45
C ILE A 61 5.99 13.56 -2.21
N CYS A 62 6.52 13.38 -3.42
CA CYS A 62 6.83 14.48 -4.36
C CYS A 62 5.64 14.72 -5.29
N LYS A 63 5.17 13.65 -5.95
CA LYS A 63 4.06 13.70 -6.89
C LYS A 63 3.19 12.46 -6.71
N TYR A 64 1.92 12.57 -7.09
CA TYR A 64 1.01 11.45 -7.01
C TYR A 64 -0.06 11.56 -8.08
N THR A 65 -0.65 10.42 -8.43
CA THR A 65 -1.83 10.37 -9.30
C THR A 65 -2.70 9.18 -8.87
N PRO A 66 -4.04 9.32 -8.92
CA PRO A 66 -4.91 8.19 -8.67
C PRO A 66 -4.61 7.06 -9.63
N PHE A 67 -4.59 5.82 -9.12
CA PHE A 67 -4.22 4.68 -9.92
C PHE A 67 -5.32 3.63 -10.03
N TYR A 68 -5.91 3.23 -8.90
CA TYR A 68 -6.92 2.19 -8.90
C TYR A 68 -7.89 2.36 -7.73
N ILE A 69 -9.18 2.14 -8.00
CA ILE A 69 -10.22 2.07 -6.98
C ILE A 69 -10.76 0.64 -6.99
N GLN A 70 -10.75 0.00 -5.83
CA GLN A 70 -11.34 -1.33 -5.68
C GLN A 70 -12.77 -1.36 -6.23
N GLU A 71 -13.07 -2.39 -7.01
CA GLU A 71 -14.36 -2.46 -7.70
C GLU A 71 -15.37 -3.41 -7.06
N HIS A 72 -14.90 -4.41 -6.30
CA HIS A 72 -15.76 -5.45 -5.76
C HIS A 72 -15.62 -5.54 -4.24
N TYR A 73 -16.63 -6.13 -3.61
CA TYR A 73 -16.70 -6.28 -2.15
C TYR A 73 -15.50 -7.03 -1.59
N VAL A 74 -14.92 -6.50 -0.51
CA VAL A 74 -13.87 -7.16 0.27
C VAL A 74 -14.21 -7.03 1.75
N GLU A 75 -14.23 -8.15 2.46
CA GLU A 75 -14.40 -8.18 3.91
C GLU A 75 -13.03 -8.16 4.57
N SER A 76 -12.94 -7.49 5.72
CA SER A 76 -11.69 -7.42 6.47
C SER A 76 -11.28 -8.79 6.99
N LEU A 77 -10.01 -9.20 6.74
CA LEU A 77 -9.47 -10.43 7.28
C LEU A 77 -9.26 -10.37 8.79
N ALA A 78 -9.24 -9.19 9.37
CA ALA A 78 -9.12 -9.00 10.81
C ALA A 78 -10.41 -9.36 11.56
N LYS A 79 -11.47 -9.71 10.85
CA LYS A 79 -12.77 -10.14 11.42
C LYS A 79 -13.34 -9.12 12.40
N ASN A 80 -13.25 -7.83 12.04
CA ASN A 80 -13.71 -6.73 12.87
C ASN A 80 -15.09 -6.20 12.44
N ASN A 81 -15.85 -6.97 11.65
CA ASN A 81 -17.16 -6.62 11.10
C ASN A 81 -17.11 -5.41 10.15
N LYS A 82 -15.95 -5.18 9.52
CA LYS A 82 -15.79 -4.08 8.57
C LYS A 82 -15.65 -4.60 7.16
N GLN A 83 -16.20 -3.83 6.23
CA GLN A 83 -15.94 -4.03 4.82
C GLN A 83 -14.87 -3.04 4.39
N ILE A 84 -13.92 -3.50 3.59
CA ILE A 84 -12.78 -2.69 3.19
C ILE A 84 -13.07 -1.97 1.88
N VAL A 85 -12.66 -0.69 1.82
CA VAL A 85 -12.63 0.10 0.58
C VAL A 85 -11.18 0.53 0.38
N MET A 86 -10.55 0.08 -0.70
CA MET A 86 -9.15 0.35 -0.98
C MET A 86 -8.97 1.29 -2.15
N LEU A 87 -8.17 2.34 -1.94
CA LEU A 87 -7.80 3.33 -2.94
C LEU A 87 -6.28 3.28 -3.13
N TYR A 88 -5.84 3.24 -4.37
CA TYR A 88 -4.42 3.13 -4.70
C TYR A 88 -3.96 4.34 -5.50
N PHE A 89 -2.78 4.84 -5.15
CA PHE A 89 -2.16 5.99 -5.83
C PHE A 89 -0.76 5.61 -6.30
N LEU A 90 -0.42 6.07 -7.51
CA LEU A 90 0.95 5.98 -8.00
C LEU A 90 1.70 7.18 -7.44
N VAL A 91 2.85 6.94 -6.79
CA VAL A 91 3.55 7.93 -5.99
C VAL A 91 5.01 8.02 -6.39
N GLN A 92 5.50 9.26 -6.54
CA GLN A 92 6.92 9.55 -6.64
C GLN A 92 7.39 10.16 -5.34
N LEU A 93 8.57 9.74 -4.87
CA LEU A 93 9.12 10.16 -3.59
C LEU A 93 10.15 11.27 -3.76
N VAL A 94 10.28 12.13 -2.73
CA VAL A 94 11.26 13.22 -2.74
C VAL A 94 12.68 12.66 -2.70
N GLU A 95 12.98 11.80 -1.72
CA GLU A 95 14.29 11.21 -1.50
C GLU A 95 14.15 9.75 -1.12
N PRO A 96 13.92 8.85 -2.11
CA PRO A 96 13.67 7.45 -1.80
C PRO A 96 14.83 6.75 -1.09
N GLU A 97 16.04 7.21 -1.26
CA GLU A 97 17.23 6.66 -0.60
C GLU A 97 17.21 6.88 0.92
N LYS A 98 16.37 7.77 1.42
CA LYS A 98 16.23 8.01 2.86
C LYS A 98 15.27 7.06 3.54
N ILE A 99 14.81 6.05 2.84
CA ILE A 99 13.92 5.04 3.41
C ILE A 99 14.54 4.43 4.67
N ASN A 100 13.73 4.36 5.73
CA ASN A 100 14.13 3.81 7.01
C ASN A 100 12.90 3.23 7.70
N ILE A 101 12.94 1.95 8.03
CA ILE A 101 11.80 1.30 8.70
C ILE A 101 11.70 1.84 10.11
N LEU A 102 10.62 2.56 10.39
CA LEU A 102 10.32 3.13 11.72
C LEU A 102 9.24 2.35 12.46
N ASP A 103 8.38 1.63 11.74
CA ASP A 103 7.32 0.82 12.33
C ASP A 103 7.88 -0.57 12.63
N PRO A 104 7.90 -1.00 13.92
CA PRO A 104 8.45 -2.30 14.29
C PRO A 104 7.69 -3.49 13.71
N GLN A 105 6.48 -3.31 13.21
CA GLN A 105 5.71 -4.38 12.58
C GLN A 105 6.22 -4.72 11.17
N ILE A 106 6.92 -3.79 10.53
CA ILE A 106 7.48 -4.02 9.20
C ILE A 106 8.83 -4.72 9.36
N ALA A 107 8.93 -5.94 8.84
CA ALA A 107 10.14 -6.75 8.96
C ALA A 107 11.22 -6.31 7.97
N SER A 108 10.83 -5.99 6.74
CA SER A 108 11.76 -5.61 5.67
C SER A 108 11.05 -4.94 4.52
N TYR A 109 11.82 -4.38 3.61
CA TYR A 109 11.32 -3.84 2.35
C TYR A 109 12.21 -4.28 1.21
N ARG A 110 11.70 -4.23 -0.02
CA ARG A 110 12.51 -4.41 -1.23
C ARG A 110 11.88 -3.68 -2.39
N TRP A 111 12.68 -3.48 -3.44
CA TRP A 111 12.24 -2.87 -4.69
C TRP A 111 12.15 -3.97 -5.75
N ILE A 112 11.00 -4.14 -6.38
CA ILE A 112 10.79 -5.19 -7.37
C ILE A 112 10.63 -4.60 -8.77
N SER A 113 11.11 -5.33 -9.76
CA SER A 113 11.03 -4.90 -11.16
C SER A 113 9.69 -5.26 -11.79
N LYS A 114 9.42 -4.67 -12.96
CA LYS A 114 8.16 -4.91 -13.69
C LYS A 114 8.02 -6.33 -14.21
N ASP A 115 9.11 -7.05 -14.37
CA ASP A 115 9.08 -8.45 -14.82
C ASP A 115 9.13 -9.46 -13.67
N SER A 116 9.01 -8.99 -12.45
CA SER A 116 8.94 -9.89 -11.27
C SER A 116 7.64 -10.68 -11.26
N ASP A 117 7.68 -11.86 -10.66
CA ASP A 117 6.45 -12.57 -10.31
C ASP A 117 5.68 -11.76 -9.26
N CYS A 118 4.35 -11.93 -9.25
CA CYS A 118 3.50 -11.22 -8.31
C CYS A 118 3.80 -11.67 -6.87
N PRO A 119 4.25 -10.74 -5.99
CA PRO A 119 4.56 -11.11 -4.60
C PRO A 119 3.34 -11.07 -3.68
N PHE A 120 2.21 -10.57 -4.15
CA PHE A 120 1.05 -10.30 -3.31
C PHE A 120 0.11 -11.49 -3.20
N ASP A 121 -0.43 -11.70 -2.00
CA ASP A 121 -1.41 -12.76 -1.74
C ASP A 121 -2.84 -12.25 -1.91
N LEU A 122 -3.10 -10.97 -1.60
CA LEU A 122 -4.44 -10.42 -1.63
C LEU A 122 -4.92 -10.14 -3.05
N PRO A 123 -6.17 -10.53 -3.38
CA PRO A 123 -6.66 -10.40 -4.76
C PRO A 123 -6.60 -8.99 -5.35
N VAL A 124 -6.93 -7.96 -4.57
CA VAL A 124 -6.92 -6.59 -5.08
C VAL A 124 -5.50 -6.12 -5.36
N ASP A 125 -4.55 -6.44 -4.48
CA ASP A 125 -3.15 -6.11 -4.68
C ASP A 125 -2.60 -6.77 -5.94
N ARG A 126 -3.03 -8.00 -6.24
CA ARG A 126 -2.62 -8.71 -7.46
C ARG A 126 -3.13 -8.00 -8.72
N ILE A 127 -4.36 -7.51 -8.69
CA ILE A 127 -4.94 -6.72 -9.80
C ILE A 127 -4.12 -5.45 -10.01
N VAL A 128 -3.83 -4.74 -8.94
CA VAL A 128 -3.07 -3.48 -8.97
C VAL A 128 -1.66 -3.71 -9.50
N PHE A 129 -1.00 -4.77 -9.05
CA PHE A 129 0.35 -5.11 -9.50
C PHE A 129 0.37 -5.38 -11.01
N LYS A 130 -0.60 -6.13 -11.50
CA LYS A 130 -0.70 -6.41 -12.94
C LYS A 130 -0.92 -5.14 -13.75
N LYS A 131 -1.75 -4.22 -13.26
CA LYS A 131 -1.94 -2.92 -13.92
C LYS A 131 -0.63 -2.15 -13.96
N TRP A 132 0.11 -2.16 -12.86
CA TRP A 132 1.40 -1.48 -12.80
C TRP A 132 2.41 -2.08 -13.77
N GLN A 133 2.48 -3.41 -13.87
CA GLN A 133 3.37 -4.09 -14.82
C GLN A 133 3.10 -3.69 -16.27
N ASN A 134 1.86 -3.35 -16.58
CA ASN A 134 1.44 -3.01 -17.94
C ASN A 134 1.55 -1.51 -18.26
N LEU A 135 2.04 -0.69 -17.33
CA LEU A 135 2.33 0.71 -17.60
C LEU A 135 3.53 0.84 -18.52
N LEU A 136 3.43 1.78 -19.45
CA LEU A 136 4.53 2.07 -20.38
C LEU A 136 5.55 3.03 -19.76
#